data_f065768e917fb41a83e034024841b939
#
_entry.id   f065768e917fb41a83e034024841b939
#
_cell.length_a   1.000
_cell.length_b   1.000
_cell.length_c   1.000
_cell.angle_alpha   90.00
_cell.angle_beta   90.00
_cell.angle_gamma   90.00
#
_symmetry.space_group_name_H-M   'P 1'
#
loop_
_entity.id
_entity.type
_entity.pdbx_description
1 polymer ?
#
loop_
_entity_poly.entity_id
_entity_poly.type
_entity_poly.pdbx_seq_one_letter_code
_entity_poly.pdbx_strand_id
1 'polypeptide(L)'
;MESKISAKFDHFNINVTDLDRSLAFYREALGLHEIKRKEAADGSFVLAYLGDDRTGFRLELTWLRDHAGRAYELGENESHLCLRVEGDYDTVREYHRSRGWVCYENHDMGLYFINDPDDYWIEILPLK
;
A
#
# COMPACT_ATOMS: atom_id res chain seq x y z
N MET A 1 30.85 15.52 1.43
CA MET A 1 31.11 15.02 2.79
C MET A 1 30.21 13.84 3.09
N GLU A 2 30.76 12.78 3.58
CA GLU A 2 29.97 11.63 3.96
C GLU A 2 29.46 11.77 5.39
N SER A 3 28.24 11.35 5.59
CA SER A 3 27.67 11.33 6.92
C SER A 3 28.24 10.15 7.72
N LYS A 4 28.31 10.34 9.04
CA LYS A 4 28.62 9.23 9.94
C LYS A 4 27.36 8.48 10.36
N ILE A 5 26.22 8.88 9.82
CA ILE A 5 24.95 8.23 10.10
C ILE A 5 24.71 7.15 9.07
N SER A 6 24.21 6.02 9.53
CA SER A 6 23.75 4.92 8.66
C SER A 6 22.31 4.63 9.02
N ALA A 7 21.41 4.72 8.06
CA ALA A 7 19.99 4.52 8.31
C ALA A 7 19.49 3.33 7.50
N LYS A 8 18.41 2.74 7.97
CA LYS A 8 17.78 1.58 7.34
C LYS A 8 16.31 1.89 7.13
N PHE A 9 15.77 1.55 5.96
CA PHE A 9 14.34 1.68 5.73
C PHE A 9 13.58 0.78 6.70
N ASP A 10 12.50 1.27 7.28
CA ASP A 10 11.69 0.50 8.22
C ASP A 10 10.26 0.36 7.71
N HIS A 11 9.56 1.46 7.56
CA HIS A 11 8.17 1.39 7.10
C HIS A 11 7.75 2.70 6.46
N PHE A 12 6.64 2.65 5.72
CA PHE A 12 5.99 3.82 5.14
C PHE A 12 4.55 3.82 5.61
N ASN A 13 4.06 4.97 6.04
CA ASN A 13 2.70 5.10 6.58
C ASN A 13 1.74 5.69 5.56
N ILE A 14 0.53 5.12 5.50
CA ILE A 14 -0.60 5.77 4.87
C ILE A 14 -1.76 5.78 5.87
N ASN A 15 -2.57 6.84 5.83
CA ASN A 15 -3.75 6.93 6.66
C ASN A 15 -4.95 6.43 5.89
N VAL A 16 -5.77 5.60 6.54
CA VAL A 16 -6.90 4.94 5.88
C VAL A 16 -8.19 5.29 6.59
N THR A 17 -9.29 5.36 5.82
CA THR A 17 -10.59 5.71 6.39
C THR A 17 -11.34 4.52 6.95
N ASP A 18 -11.06 3.32 6.44
CA ASP A 18 -11.71 2.07 6.85
C ASP A 18 -10.64 0.99 6.89
N LEU A 19 -10.17 0.65 8.10
CA LEU A 19 -9.05 -0.25 8.24
C LEU A 19 -9.33 -1.64 7.67
N ASP A 20 -10.50 -2.20 7.97
CA ASP A 20 -10.81 -3.55 7.50
C ASP A 20 -10.88 -3.63 5.99
N ARG A 21 -11.42 -2.60 5.35
CA ARG A 21 -11.48 -2.52 3.89
C ARG A 21 -10.06 -2.46 3.30
N SER A 22 -9.21 -1.66 3.89
CA SER A 22 -7.83 -1.54 3.40
C SER A 22 -7.05 -2.82 3.62
N LEU A 23 -7.21 -3.46 4.78
CA LEU A 23 -6.53 -4.74 5.02
C LEU A 23 -6.97 -5.80 4.01
N ALA A 24 -8.26 -5.86 3.70
CA ALA A 24 -8.76 -6.81 2.70
C ALA A 24 -8.17 -6.52 1.32
N PHE A 25 -8.11 -5.23 0.96
CA PHE A 25 -7.56 -4.85 -0.35
C PHE A 25 -6.10 -5.29 -0.49
N TYR A 26 -5.26 -4.95 0.50
CA TYR A 26 -3.83 -5.26 0.39
C TYR A 26 -3.58 -6.75 0.40
N ARG A 27 -4.42 -7.53 1.09
CA ARG A 27 -4.31 -8.98 1.07
C ARG A 27 -4.72 -9.53 -0.29
N GLU A 28 -5.84 -9.07 -0.84
CA GLU A 28 -6.38 -9.61 -2.09
C GLU A 28 -5.61 -9.12 -3.31
N ALA A 29 -5.18 -7.87 -3.32
CA ALA A 29 -4.53 -7.29 -4.48
C ALA A 29 -3.05 -7.63 -4.54
N LEU A 30 -2.37 -7.72 -3.40
CA LEU A 30 -0.91 -7.77 -3.34
C LEU A 30 -0.36 -8.87 -2.44
N GLY A 31 -1.22 -9.61 -1.75
CA GLY A 31 -0.76 -10.68 -0.88
C GLY A 31 -0.06 -10.19 0.38
N LEU A 32 -0.21 -8.92 0.71
CA LEU A 32 0.35 -8.40 1.95
C LEU A 32 -0.56 -8.75 3.11
N HIS A 33 0.04 -9.07 4.26
CA HIS A 33 -0.75 -9.48 5.42
C HIS A 33 -0.26 -8.78 6.68
N GLU A 34 -1.17 -8.66 7.63
CA GLU A 34 -0.88 -7.98 8.88
C GLU A 34 0.09 -8.80 9.73
N ILE A 35 1.21 -8.18 10.12
CA ILE A 35 2.23 -8.85 10.93
C ILE A 35 2.32 -8.25 12.33
N LYS A 36 1.73 -7.07 12.55
CA LYS A 36 1.81 -6.40 13.84
C LYS A 36 0.69 -5.37 13.92
N ARG A 37 0.15 -5.18 15.11
CA ARG A 37 -0.89 -4.17 15.34
C ARG A 37 -0.64 -3.48 16.67
N LYS A 38 -0.93 -2.19 16.70
CA LYS A 38 -0.90 -1.40 17.92
C LYS A 38 -2.19 -0.60 18.00
N GLU A 39 -2.86 -0.67 19.15
CA GLU A 39 -4.12 0.04 19.35
C GLU A 39 -4.00 0.96 20.55
N ALA A 40 -4.56 2.16 20.42
CA ALA A 40 -4.62 3.08 21.56
C ALA A 40 -5.59 2.53 22.62
N ALA A 41 -5.24 2.71 23.88
CA ALA A 41 -6.07 2.21 24.97
C ALA A 41 -7.48 2.82 24.94
N ASP A 42 -7.61 4.05 24.47
CA ASP A 42 -8.89 4.76 24.39
C ASP A 42 -9.60 4.59 23.04
N GLY A 43 -9.05 3.76 22.15
CA GLY A 43 -9.65 3.53 20.84
C GLY A 43 -9.41 4.64 19.83
N SER A 44 -8.56 5.62 20.14
CA SER A 44 -8.37 6.79 19.28
C SER A 44 -7.60 6.48 17.98
N PHE A 45 -6.79 5.44 17.96
CA PHE A 45 -6.09 5.05 16.74
C PHE A 45 -5.81 3.55 16.71
N VAL A 46 -5.60 3.04 15.51
CA VAL A 46 -5.08 1.69 15.28
C VAL A 46 -3.99 1.80 14.23
N LEU A 47 -2.85 1.16 14.50
CA LEU A 47 -1.75 1.03 13.55
C LEU A 47 -1.64 -0.43 13.17
N ALA A 48 -1.76 -0.75 11.88
CA ALA A 48 -1.59 -2.11 11.38
C ALA A 48 -0.41 -2.14 10.42
N TYR A 49 0.53 -3.04 10.66
CA TYR A 49 1.74 -3.16 9.83
C TYR A 49 1.60 -4.37 8.93
N LEU A 50 1.77 -4.15 7.62
CA LEU A 50 1.66 -5.21 6.63
C LEU A 50 3.05 -5.60 6.14
N GLY A 51 3.28 -6.90 5.96
CA GLY A 51 4.54 -7.43 5.49
C GLY A 51 4.39 -8.21 4.20
N ASP A 52 5.51 -8.39 3.50
CA ASP A 52 5.55 -9.10 2.22
C ASP A 52 6.25 -10.46 2.31
N ASP A 53 6.79 -10.83 3.48
CA ASP A 53 7.54 -12.07 3.71
C ASP A 53 8.84 -12.18 2.92
N ARG A 54 9.27 -11.10 2.26
CA ARG A 54 10.50 -11.08 1.47
C ARG A 54 11.52 -10.10 2.00
N THR A 55 11.05 -8.97 2.52
CA THR A 55 11.91 -7.90 3.03
C THR A 55 11.49 -7.56 4.44
N GLY A 56 12.28 -6.72 5.09
CA GLY A 56 11.90 -6.22 6.40
C GLY A 56 11.08 -4.95 6.32
N PHE A 57 10.85 -4.44 5.11
CA PHE A 57 10.08 -3.22 4.94
C PHE A 57 8.59 -3.49 5.17
N ARG A 58 7.90 -2.52 5.77
CA ARG A 58 6.49 -2.69 6.12
C ARG A 58 5.67 -1.51 5.66
N LEU A 59 4.42 -1.77 5.32
CA LEU A 59 3.45 -0.72 5.06
C LEU A 59 2.61 -0.56 6.33
N GLU A 60 2.64 0.65 6.90
CA GLU A 60 1.88 0.94 8.11
C GLU A 60 0.57 1.62 7.72
N LEU A 61 -0.55 1.03 8.11
CA LEU A 61 -1.87 1.62 7.91
C LEU A 61 -2.29 2.26 9.22
N THR A 62 -2.57 3.56 9.19
CA THR A 62 -3.03 4.29 10.37
C THR A 62 -4.50 4.61 10.22
N TRP A 63 -5.30 4.14 11.18
CA TRP A 63 -6.71 4.51 11.27
C TRP A 63 -6.90 5.41 12.48
N LEU A 64 -7.55 6.57 12.27
CA LEU A 64 -7.80 7.54 13.34
C LEU A 64 -9.31 7.66 13.53
N ARG A 65 -9.78 7.38 14.76
CA ARG A 65 -11.20 7.44 15.08
C ARG A 65 -11.82 8.79 14.71
N ASP A 66 -11.11 9.87 15.02
CA ASP A 66 -11.68 11.21 14.83
C ASP A 66 -11.66 11.66 13.38
N HIS A 67 -11.02 10.90 12.50
CA HIS A 67 -11.01 11.18 11.07
C HIS A 67 -11.89 10.19 10.29
N ALA A 68 -12.46 9.21 10.96
CA ALA A 68 -13.19 8.14 10.28
C ALA A 68 -14.32 8.69 9.42
N GLY A 69 -14.49 8.11 8.22
CA GLY A 69 -15.55 8.49 7.30
C GLY A 69 -15.27 9.71 6.45
N ARG A 70 -14.12 10.36 6.64
CA ARG A 70 -13.74 11.51 5.80
C ARG A 70 -12.54 11.15 4.94
N ALA A 71 -12.62 11.50 3.65
CA ALA A 71 -11.50 11.28 2.74
C ALA A 71 -10.30 12.13 3.17
N TYR A 72 -9.10 11.59 2.99
CA TYR A 72 -7.88 12.35 3.21
C TYR A 72 -7.57 13.20 2.00
N GLU A 73 -7.02 14.39 2.24
CA GLU A 73 -6.57 15.27 1.17
C GLU A 73 -5.19 14.82 0.71
N LEU A 74 -5.12 14.25 -0.48
CA LEU A 74 -3.87 13.70 -0.98
C LEU A 74 -3.10 14.68 -1.87
N GLY A 75 -3.63 15.89 -2.05
CA GLY A 75 -2.99 16.89 -2.89
C GLY A 75 -2.94 16.42 -4.34
N GLU A 76 -1.81 16.60 -4.99
CA GLU A 76 -1.66 16.15 -6.37
C GLU A 76 -1.47 14.63 -6.46
N ASN A 77 -1.28 13.97 -5.32
CA ASN A 77 -1.23 12.51 -5.21
C ASN A 77 -0.18 11.88 -6.13
N GLU A 78 0.99 12.50 -6.19
CA GLU A 78 2.04 12.01 -7.08
C GLU A 78 2.99 11.02 -6.40
N SER A 79 3.03 11.00 -5.08
CA SER A 79 3.79 9.99 -4.36
C SER A 79 3.11 8.63 -4.50
N HIS A 80 3.90 7.59 -4.65
CA HIS A 80 3.32 6.25 -4.77
C HIS A 80 4.27 5.19 -4.27
N LEU A 81 3.68 4.05 -3.89
CA LEU A 81 4.43 2.85 -3.60
C LEU A 81 4.63 2.09 -4.91
N CYS A 82 5.69 1.29 -4.96
CA CYS A 82 5.88 0.37 -6.08
C CYS A 82 6.12 -1.02 -5.51
N LEU A 83 5.40 -1.99 -6.03
CA LEU A 83 5.60 -3.39 -5.68
C LEU A 83 5.87 -4.19 -6.93
N ARG A 84 6.76 -5.20 -6.81
CA ARG A 84 7.01 -6.14 -7.87
C ARG A 84 6.26 -7.42 -7.55
N VAL A 85 5.56 -7.95 -8.55
CA VAL A 85 4.70 -9.12 -8.34
C VAL A 85 5.33 -10.34 -8.99
N GLU A 86 5.15 -11.46 -8.32
CA GLU A 86 5.63 -12.75 -8.77
C GLU A 86 4.63 -13.37 -9.73
N GLY A 87 5.13 -14.24 -10.62
CA GLY A 87 4.27 -14.96 -11.56
C GLY A 87 4.13 -14.23 -12.87
N ASP A 88 3.14 -14.63 -13.66
CA ASP A 88 2.92 -14.04 -14.96
C ASP A 88 2.32 -12.65 -14.82
N TYR A 89 3.05 -11.65 -15.29
CA TYR A 89 2.67 -10.27 -15.12
C TYR A 89 1.32 -9.95 -15.77
N ASP A 90 1.09 -10.48 -16.97
CA ASP A 90 -0.18 -10.23 -17.67
C ASP A 90 -1.36 -10.83 -16.91
N THR A 91 -1.18 -11.99 -16.30
CA THR A 91 -2.23 -12.63 -15.51
C THR A 91 -2.55 -11.79 -14.26
N VAL A 92 -1.53 -11.28 -13.59
CA VAL A 92 -1.74 -10.41 -12.43
C VAL A 92 -2.49 -9.14 -12.84
N ARG A 93 -2.08 -8.54 -13.96
CA ARG A 93 -2.73 -7.33 -14.44
C ARG A 93 -4.21 -7.59 -14.77
N GLU A 94 -4.51 -8.70 -15.42
CA GLU A 94 -5.89 -9.05 -15.74
C GLU A 94 -6.72 -9.26 -14.47
N TYR A 95 -6.12 -9.86 -13.45
CA TYR A 95 -6.81 -10.00 -12.17
C TYR A 95 -7.13 -8.62 -11.57
N HIS A 96 -6.15 -7.72 -11.55
CA HIS A 96 -6.38 -6.37 -11.04
C HIS A 96 -7.43 -5.63 -11.85
N ARG A 97 -7.43 -5.80 -13.19
CA ARG A 97 -8.47 -5.21 -14.04
C ARG A 97 -9.85 -5.75 -13.71
N SER A 98 -9.95 -7.05 -13.51
CA SER A 98 -11.24 -7.70 -13.26
C SER A 98 -11.87 -7.22 -11.96
N ARG A 99 -11.05 -6.74 -11.02
CA ARG A 99 -11.52 -6.21 -9.75
C ARG A 99 -11.78 -4.70 -9.82
N GLY A 100 -11.47 -4.07 -10.94
CA GLY A 100 -11.69 -2.63 -11.12
C GLY A 100 -10.65 -1.76 -10.42
N TRP A 101 -9.49 -2.32 -10.13
CA TRP A 101 -8.46 -1.58 -9.37
C TRP A 101 -7.48 -0.81 -10.25
N VAL A 102 -7.34 -1.16 -11.52
CA VAL A 102 -6.36 -0.51 -12.40
C VAL A 102 -6.81 0.92 -12.67
N CYS A 103 -5.94 1.89 -12.40
CA CYS A 103 -6.27 3.29 -12.59
C CYS A 103 -5.42 3.95 -13.69
N TYR A 104 -4.31 3.35 -14.10
CA TYR A 104 -3.46 3.90 -15.15
C TYR A 104 -2.60 2.79 -15.73
N GLU A 105 -2.40 2.82 -17.05
CA GLU A 105 -1.52 1.87 -17.73
C GLU A 105 -0.58 2.61 -18.65
N ASN A 106 0.68 2.18 -18.69
CA ASN A 106 1.67 2.71 -19.61
C ASN A 106 2.37 1.55 -20.30
N HIS A 107 1.87 1.19 -21.48
CA HIS A 107 2.37 0.02 -22.21
C HIS A 107 3.82 0.21 -22.67
N ASP A 108 4.19 1.43 -23.02
CA ASP A 108 5.55 1.70 -23.50
C ASP A 108 6.58 1.46 -22.42
N MET A 109 6.27 1.80 -21.17
CA MET A 109 7.16 1.58 -20.05
C MET A 109 6.96 0.21 -19.39
N GLY A 110 5.94 -0.54 -19.82
CA GLY A 110 5.68 -1.86 -19.29
C GLY A 110 5.23 -1.83 -17.84
N LEU A 111 4.40 -0.86 -17.46
CA LEU A 111 3.94 -0.74 -16.08
C LEU A 111 2.47 -0.35 -16.03
N TYR A 112 1.87 -0.56 -14.87
CA TYR A 112 0.53 -0.04 -14.61
C TYR A 112 0.42 0.29 -13.12
N PHE A 113 -0.62 1.07 -12.79
CA PHE A 113 -0.92 1.45 -11.43
C PHE A 113 -2.30 0.94 -11.03
N ILE A 114 -2.42 0.58 -9.76
CA ILE A 114 -3.73 0.35 -9.14
C ILE A 114 -3.89 1.39 -8.04
N ASN A 115 -5.16 1.69 -7.68
CA ASN A 115 -5.38 2.57 -6.54
C ASN A 115 -6.07 1.78 -5.43
N ASP A 116 -5.70 2.10 -4.20
CA ASP A 116 -6.27 1.45 -3.04
C ASP A 116 -7.60 2.11 -2.65
N PRO A 117 -8.31 1.61 -1.61
CA PRO A 117 -9.62 2.17 -1.26
C PRO A 117 -9.62 3.65 -0.90
N ASP A 118 -8.48 4.21 -0.52
CA ASP A 118 -8.35 5.63 -0.19
C ASP A 118 -7.67 6.42 -1.30
N ASP A 119 -7.55 5.83 -2.49
CA ASP A 119 -7.04 6.46 -3.70
C ASP A 119 -5.54 6.67 -3.72
N TYR A 120 -4.79 5.96 -2.87
CA TYR A 120 -3.34 5.93 -2.99
C TYR A 120 -2.96 5.10 -4.21
N TRP A 121 -2.02 5.60 -5.01
CA TRP A 121 -1.59 4.92 -6.22
C TRP A 121 -0.44 3.96 -5.92
N ILE A 122 -0.49 2.78 -6.51
CA ILE A 122 0.51 1.74 -6.34
C ILE A 122 0.96 1.29 -7.72
N GLU A 123 2.25 1.46 -7.98
CA GLU A 123 2.84 1.02 -9.24
C GLU A 123 3.14 -0.47 -9.17
N ILE A 124 2.79 -1.20 -10.22
CA ILE A 124 2.99 -2.64 -10.26
C ILE A 124 4.01 -2.96 -11.35
N LEU A 125 5.08 -3.61 -10.95
CA LEU A 125 6.13 -4.05 -11.88
C LEU A 125 6.29 -5.57 -11.76
N PRO A 126 6.80 -6.22 -12.81
CA PRO A 126 7.11 -7.65 -12.68
C PRO A 126 8.30 -7.85 -11.75
N LEU A 127 8.37 -9.01 -11.12
CA LEU A 127 9.45 -9.31 -10.21
C LEU A 127 10.80 -9.27 -10.92
N LYS A 128 10.80 -9.60 -12.18
CA LYS A 128 12.00 -9.57 -13.01
C LYS A 128 11.74 -8.83 -14.28
#